data_279bfbef2a6ca9b22fc01fb071df9d29
#
_entry.id   279bfbef2a6ca9b22fc01fb071df9d29
#
_cell.length_a   1.000
_cell.length_b   1.000
_cell.length_c   1.000
_cell.angle_alpha   90.00
_cell.angle_beta   90.00
_cell.angle_gamma   90.00
#
_symmetry.space_group_name_H-M   'P 1'
#
loop_
_entity.id
_entity.type
_entity.pdbx_description
1 polymer ?
#
loop_
_entity_poly.entity_id
_entity_poly.type
_entity_poly.pdbx_seq_one_letter_code
_entity_poly.pdbx_strand_id
1 'polypeptide(L)'
;MKSLFRNKKGYLKCIILLFIASVIIACDKYTVYHTFQPIPQKGWLRQDTLLFDVIVPDSQTYYKLSVEIRNRNNYPYQNLSLSICYDGPEINKLPADTLKATLANKEGIWQGDGWGGLYQSTFSIGSIKITKSGTYLFKVAYTLPDEILPGINDIGIKLER
;
A
#
# COMPACT_ATOMS: atom_id res chain seq x y z
N MET A 1 20.59 -37.32 39.74
CA MET A 1 19.41 -37.05 38.91
C MET A 1 18.99 -35.57 38.80
N LYS A 2 19.58 -34.60 39.53
CA LYS A 2 19.26 -33.16 39.51
C LYS A 2 20.00 -32.33 38.44
N SER A 3 21.07 -32.81 37.81
CA SER A 3 21.87 -32.02 36.85
C SER A 3 21.33 -32.01 35.43
N LEU A 4 20.58 -33.02 35.02
CA LEU A 4 19.98 -33.14 33.69
C LEU A 4 18.83 -32.17 33.43
N PHE A 5 18.10 -31.76 34.47
CA PHE A 5 16.99 -30.83 34.36
C PHE A 5 17.40 -29.37 34.27
N ARG A 6 18.59 -29.01 34.75
CA ARG A 6 19.11 -27.63 34.73
C ARG A 6 19.52 -27.20 33.30
N ASN A 7 19.98 -28.16 32.48
CA ASN A 7 20.39 -27.87 31.10
C ASN A 7 19.21 -27.67 30.15
N LYS A 8 18.06 -28.35 30.34
CA LYS A 8 16.89 -28.23 29.47
C LYS A 8 16.31 -26.81 29.45
N LYS A 9 16.32 -26.08 30.59
CA LYS A 9 15.87 -24.69 30.67
C LYS A 9 16.81 -23.73 29.91
N GLY A 10 18.12 -24.04 29.85
CA GLY A 10 19.10 -23.28 29.09
C GLY A 10 18.89 -23.44 27.58
N TYR A 11 18.74 -24.67 27.11
CA TYR A 11 18.46 -24.96 25.68
C TYR A 11 17.14 -24.35 25.22
N LEU A 12 16.08 -24.39 26.04
CA LEU A 12 14.80 -23.79 25.70
C LEU A 12 14.92 -22.27 25.55
N LYS A 13 15.68 -21.58 26.42
CA LYS A 13 15.94 -20.13 26.30
C LYS A 13 16.74 -19.82 25.03
N CYS A 14 17.76 -20.63 24.69
CA CYS A 14 18.54 -20.45 23.45
C CYS A 14 17.69 -20.68 22.19
N ILE A 15 16.79 -21.68 22.18
CA ILE A 15 15.89 -21.95 21.06
C ILE A 15 14.89 -20.80 20.89
N ILE A 16 14.33 -20.28 21.99
CA ILE A 16 13.41 -19.12 21.93
C ILE A 16 14.14 -17.88 21.43
N LEU A 17 15.37 -17.64 21.87
CA LEU A 17 16.20 -16.52 21.41
C LEU A 17 16.57 -16.63 19.94
N LEU A 18 16.89 -17.83 19.46
CA LEU A 18 17.17 -18.12 18.05
C LEU A 18 15.90 -17.95 17.18
N PHE A 19 14.75 -18.36 17.68
CA PHE A 19 13.46 -18.18 17.00
C PHE A 19 13.07 -16.70 16.90
N ILE A 20 13.26 -15.91 17.97
CA ILE A 20 13.04 -14.47 17.97
C ILE A 20 14.01 -13.77 17.01
N ALA A 21 15.27 -14.17 16.96
CA ALA A 21 16.27 -13.60 16.05
C ALA A 21 15.97 -13.90 14.57
N SER A 22 15.35 -15.04 14.24
CA SER A 22 14.99 -15.40 12.86
C SER A 22 13.82 -14.60 12.29
N VAL A 23 12.97 -13.99 13.12
CA VAL A 23 11.79 -13.21 12.68
C VAL A 23 12.18 -11.79 12.23
N ILE A 24 13.37 -11.30 12.54
CA ILE A 24 13.78 -9.89 12.30
C ILE A 24 14.35 -9.68 10.87
N ILE A 25 14.53 -10.72 10.03
CA ILE A 25 15.25 -10.61 8.75
C ILE A 25 14.29 -10.49 7.53
N ALA A 26 13.01 -10.22 7.73
CA ALA A 26 12.07 -10.00 6.63
C ALA A 26 12.10 -8.53 6.15
N CYS A 27 13.26 -8.03 5.72
CA CYS A 27 13.33 -6.77 4.99
C CYS A 27 13.08 -7.09 3.51
N ASP A 28 11.98 -6.61 2.94
CA ASP A 28 11.66 -6.75 1.53
C ASP A 28 12.64 -5.88 0.71
N LYS A 29 13.64 -6.54 0.12
CA LYS A 29 14.71 -5.91 -0.68
C LYS A 29 14.22 -5.21 -1.95
N TYR A 30 13.00 -5.49 -2.37
CA TYR A 30 12.45 -5.01 -3.64
C TYR A 30 11.58 -3.78 -3.48
N THR A 31 11.05 -3.52 -2.30
CA THR A 31 10.23 -2.35 -2.03
C THR A 31 11.08 -1.09 -1.91
N VAL A 32 10.88 -0.15 -2.83
CA VAL A 32 11.57 1.14 -2.88
C VAL A 32 10.78 2.21 -2.14
N TYR A 33 9.46 2.14 -2.25
CA TYR A 33 8.55 3.07 -1.59
C TYR A 33 7.27 2.35 -1.19
N HIS A 34 6.78 2.60 0.01
CA HIS A 34 5.51 2.08 0.49
C HIS A 34 4.96 3.00 1.57
N THR A 35 3.98 3.81 1.24
CA THR A 35 3.40 4.78 2.18
C THR A 35 1.90 4.89 1.96
N PHE A 36 1.16 5.04 3.06
CA PHE A 36 -0.28 5.30 3.06
C PHE A 36 -0.57 6.74 3.46
N GLN A 37 -1.54 7.35 2.77
CA GLN A 37 -2.12 8.64 3.12
C GLN A 37 -3.50 8.43 3.74
N PRO A 38 -3.72 8.85 4.99
CA PRO A 38 -4.99 8.68 5.68
C PRO A 38 -6.06 9.62 5.13
N ILE A 39 -7.29 9.13 5.09
CA ILE A 39 -8.46 9.92 4.73
C ILE A 39 -9.23 10.28 6.01
N PRO A 40 -9.69 11.53 6.17
CA PRO A 40 -10.45 11.93 7.35
C PRO A 40 -11.69 11.06 7.59
N GLN A 41 -12.06 10.82 8.84
CA GLN A 41 -13.21 9.97 9.20
C GLN A 41 -14.54 10.46 8.60
N LYS A 42 -14.68 11.76 8.35
CA LYS A 42 -15.85 12.36 7.69
C LYS A 42 -15.97 12.01 6.20
N GLY A 43 -14.94 11.40 5.62
CA GLY A 43 -14.86 10.99 4.23
C GLY A 43 -13.82 11.77 3.43
N TRP A 44 -13.53 11.27 2.22
CA TRP A 44 -12.64 11.88 1.24
C TRP A 44 -13.41 12.95 0.47
N LEU A 45 -12.97 14.21 0.51
CA LEU A 45 -13.59 15.29 -0.26
C LEU A 45 -13.19 15.16 -1.74
N ARG A 46 -14.13 15.41 -2.66
CA ARG A 46 -13.90 15.33 -4.10
C ARG A 46 -12.78 16.25 -4.60
N GLN A 47 -12.61 17.38 -3.97
CA GLN A 47 -11.54 18.33 -4.31
C GLN A 47 -10.18 17.95 -3.77
N ASP A 48 -10.11 17.01 -2.82
CA ASP A 48 -8.85 16.64 -2.17
C ASP A 48 -8.09 15.64 -3.04
N THR A 49 -6.82 15.96 -3.26
CA THR A 49 -5.87 15.06 -3.93
C THR A 49 -4.84 14.59 -2.92
N LEU A 50 -4.64 13.29 -2.85
CA LEU A 50 -3.58 12.70 -2.02
C LEU A 50 -2.25 12.85 -2.75
N LEU A 51 -1.23 13.32 -2.02
CA LEU A 51 0.10 13.60 -2.56
C LEU A 51 1.13 12.66 -1.93
N PHE A 52 1.97 12.05 -2.76
CA PHE A 52 3.02 11.13 -2.32
C PHE A 52 4.36 11.57 -2.93
N ASP A 53 5.30 11.96 -2.08
CA ASP A 53 6.67 12.25 -2.48
C ASP A 53 7.46 10.94 -2.53
N VAL A 54 7.64 10.40 -3.72
CA VAL A 54 8.29 9.13 -3.98
C VAL A 54 9.74 9.35 -4.34
N ILE A 55 10.67 8.97 -3.46
CA ILE A 55 12.09 9.04 -3.73
C ILE A 55 12.52 7.79 -4.49
N VAL A 56 12.98 7.97 -5.73
CA VAL A 56 13.49 6.90 -6.60
C VAL A 56 15.01 6.97 -6.64
N PRO A 57 15.71 5.97 -6.07
CA PRO A 57 17.18 6.01 -5.94
C PRO A 57 17.90 5.72 -7.26
N ASP A 58 17.31 4.88 -8.10
CA ASP A 58 17.98 4.36 -9.31
C ASP A 58 17.33 4.87 -10.59
N SER A 59 18.16 5.26 -11.54
CA SER A 59 17.77 5.64 -12.89
C SER A 59 17.81 4.44 -13.86
N GLN A 60 17.19 4.59 -15.04
CA GLN A 60 17.15 3.61 -16.14
C GLN A 60 16.59 2.23 -15.70
N THR A 61 15.69 2.22 -14.72
CA THR A 61 15.12 1.02 -14.10
C THR A 61 13.60 0.99 -14.27
N TYR A 62 13.06 -0.22 -14.38
CA TYR A 62 11.61 -0.44 -14.35
C TYR A 62 11.17 -0.70 -12.92
N TYR A 63 10.09 -0.04 -12.54
CA TYR A 63 9.45 -0.20 -11.24
C TYR A 63 8.01 -0.63 -11.42
N LYS A 64 7.59 -1.62 -10.65
CA LYS A 64 6.19 -2.03 -10.55
C LYS A 64 5.47 -1.06 -9.62
N LEU A 65 4.45 -0.38 -10.16
CA LEU A 65 3.58 0.52 -9.40
C LEU A 65 2.32 -0.22 -8.99
N SER A 66 1.99 -0.15 -7.72
CA SER A 66 0.74 -0.66 -7.16
C SER A 66 0.06 0.39 -6.31
N VAL A 67 -1.26 0.38 -6.31
CA VAL A 67 -2.10 1.15 -5.41
C VAL A 67 -2.75 0.20 -4.41
N GLU A 68 -2.69 0.55 -3.15
CA GLU A 68 -3.33 -0.18 -2.08
C GLU A 68 -4.49 0.63 -1.51
N ILE A 69 -5.63 -0.01 -1.33
CA ILE A 69 -6.85 0.63 -0.87
C ILE A 69 -7.28 -0.07 0.41
N ARG A 70 -7.46 0.72 1.48
CA ARG A 70 -8.09 0.22 2.70
C ARG A 70 -9.47 0.83 2.84
N ASN A 71 -10.48 -0.03 2.77
CA ASN A 71 -11.87 0.36 2.95
C ASN A 71 -12.47 -0.25 4.22
N ARG A 72 -13.49 0.42 4.74
CA ARG A 72 -14.30 -0.02 5.88
C ARG A 72 -15.61 -0.64 5.42
N ASN A 73 -16.33 -1.29 6.33
CA ASN A 73 -17.65 -1.88 6.07
C ASN A 73 -18.69 -0.87 5.57
N ASN A 74 -18.55 0.40 5.90
CA ASN A 74 -19.48 1.46 5.52
C ASN A 74 -19.15 2.12 4.17
N TYR A 75 -18.19 1.61 3.40
CA TYR A 75 -17.98 2.03 2.02
C TYR A 75 -19.21 1.61 1.17
N PRO A 76 -19.88 2.53 0.47
CA PRO A 76 -21.20 2.23 -0.10
C PRO A 76 -21.18 1.55 -1.46
N TYR A 77 -19.98 1.39 -2.09
CA TYR A 77 -19.86 0.89 -3.45
C TYR A 77 -19.04 -0.41 -3.51
N GLN A 78 -19.26 -1.20 -4.57
CA GLN A 78 -18.43 -2.36 -4.88
C GLN A 78 -17.11 -1.96 -5.56
N ASN A 79 -17.10 -0.84 -6.26
CA ASN A 79 -15.96 -0.38 -7.05
C ASN A 79 -15.51 1.01 -6.59
N LEU A 80 -14.21 1.26 -6.71
CA LEU A 80 -13.61 2.58 -6.56
C LEU A 80 -12.85 2.93 -7.84
N SER A 81 -13.12 4.12 -8.38
CA SER A 81 -12.37 4.65 -9.53
C SER A 81 -11.44 5.75 -9.07
N LEU A 82 -10.15 5.59 -9.38
CA LEU A 82 -9.08 6.53 -9.02
C LEU A 82 -8.40 7.05 -10.28
N SER A 83 -8.07 8.33 -10.27
CA SER A 83 -7.14 8.97 -11.22
C SER A 83 -5.77 9.05 -10.55
N ILE A 84 -4.74 8.56 -11.23
CA ILE A 84 -3.37 8.53 -10.74
C ILE A 84 -2.49 9.22 -11.78
N CYS A 85 -1.78 10.25 -11.36
CA CYS A 85 -0.77 10.89 -12.20
C CYS A 85 0.49 11.15 -11.38
N TYR A 86 1.61 11.30 -12.04
CA TYR A 86 2.87 11.66 -11.38
C TYR A 86 3.70 12.62 -12.23
N ASP A 87 4.39 13.53 -11.53
CA ASP A 87 5.32 14.49 -12.08
C ASP A 87 6.73 14.16 -11.57
N GLY A 88 7.76 14.34 -12.38
CA GLY A 88 9.13 14.04 -11.96
C GLY A 88 10.19 14.79 -12.77
N PRO A 89 11.49 14.54 -12.50
CA PRO A 89 12.60 15.32 -13.04
C PRO A 89 12.69 15.39 -14.58
N GLU A 90 12.08 14.45 -15.29
CA GLU A 90 12.10 14.42 -16.78
C GLU A 90 10.69 14.37 -17.38
N ILE A 91 9.66 14.33 -16.58
CA ILE A 91 8.30 14.14 -17.04
C ILE A 91 7.46 15.34 -16.62
N ASN A 92 7.20 16.21 -17.56
CA ASN A 92 6.19 17.24 -17.43
C ASN A 92 4.80 16.59 -17.56
N LYS A 93 4.32 15.91 -16.50
CA LYS A 93 3.00 15.30 -16.36
C LYS A 93 2.76 14.10 -17.29
N LEU A 94 2.83 12.89 -16.75
CA LEU A 94 2.28 11.72 -17.44
C LEU A 94 0.73 11.79 -17.47
N PRO A 95 0.12 11.23 -18.54
CA PRO A 95 -1.32 11.10 -18.58
C PRO A 95 -1.80 10.35 -17.35
N ALA A 96 -2.93 10.80 -16.79
CA ALA A 96 -3.53 10.15 -15.65
C ALA A 96 -4.01 8.74 -16.05
N ASP A 97 -3.46 7.70 -15.41
CA ASP A 97 -4.04 6.38 -15.47
C ASP A 97 -5.30 6.31 -14.60
N THR A 98 -6.32 5.65 -15.13
CA THR A 98 -7.55 5.43 -14.37
C THR A 98 -7.57 3.99 -13.86
N LEU A 99 -7.48 3.83 -12.54
CA LEU A 99 -7.68 2.55 -11.88
C LEU A 99 -9.17 2.35 -11.58
N LYS A 100 -9.75 1.26 -12.09
CA LYS A 100 -11.07 0.77 -11.65
C LYS A 100 -10.87 -0.41 -10.71
N ALA A 101 -10.90 -0.15 -9.42
CA ALA A 101 -10.70 -1.14 -8.37
C ALA A 101 -12.02 -1.78 -7.99
N THR A 102 -12.12 -3.11 -8.08
CA THR A 102 -13.25 -3.87 -7.54
C THR A 102 -12.92 -4.28 -6.12
N LEU A 103 -13.61 -3.71 -5.14
CA LEU A 103 -13.38 -3.94 -3.71
C LEU A 103 -14.29 -5.01 -3.13
N ALA A 104 -15.49 -5.19 -3.69
CA ALA A 104 -16.43 -6.23 -3.29
C ALA A 104 -16.97 -6.99 -4.52
N ASN A 105 -17.32 -8.26 -4.31
CA ASN A 105 -17.98 -9.07 -5.33
C ASN A 105 -19.46 -8.66 -5.51
N LYS A 106 -20.18 -9.35 -6.40
CA LYS A 106 -21.59 -9.06 -6.71
C LYS A 106 -22.53 -9.29 -5.51
N GLU A 107 -22.14 -10.14 -4.59
CA GLU A 107 -22.84 -10.45 -3.34
C GLU A 107 -22.53 -9.44 -2.22
N GLY A 108 -21.66 -8.44 -2.47
CA GLY A 108 -21.24 -7.44 -1.51
C GLY A 108 -20.16 -7.92 -0.53
N ILE A 109 -19.51 -9.05 -0.81
CA ILE A 109 -18.42 -9.58 0.02
C ILE A 109 -17.12 -8.89 -0.37
N TRP A 110 -16.43 -8.28 0.60
CA TRP A 110 -15.16 -7.61 0.40
C TRP A 110 -14.08 -8.61 -0.06
N GLN A 111 -13.30 -8.21 -1.09
CA GLN A 111 -12.29 -9.07 -1.73
C GLN A 111 -10.90 -8.94 -1.10
N GLY A 112 -10.67 -7.87 -0.35
CA GLY A 112 -9.39 -7.62 0.32
C GLY A 112 -9.19 -8.48 1.57
N ASP A 113 -7.93 -8.61 1.99
CA ASP A 113 -7.58 -9.17 3.29
C ASP A 113 -8.13 -8.27 4.39
N GLY A 114 -8.92 -8.83 5.30
CA GLY A 114 -9.65 -8.03 6.27
C GLY A 114 -9.52 -8.48 7.71
N TRP A 115 -9.46 -7.52 8.63
CA TRP A 115 -9.57 -7.72 10.06
C TRP A 115 -10.28 -6.55 10.72
N GLY A 116 -11.21 -6.84 11.65
CA GLY A 116 -11.88 -5.81 12.43
C GLY A 116 -12.72 -4.80 11.62
N GLY A 117 -13.21 -5.18 10.42
CA GLY A 117 -14.01 -4.31 9.56
C GLY A 117 -13.20 -3.35 8.70
N LEU A 118 -11.87 -3.53 8.63
CA LEU A 118 -10.97 -2.88 7.69
C LEU A 118 -10.46 -3.93 6.69
N TYR A 119 -10.53 -3.63 5.39
CA TYR A 119 -10.15 -4.52 4.29
C TYR A 119 -9.12 -3.84 3.41
N GLN A 120 -8.02 -4.53 3.12
CA GLN A 120 -6.95 -4.05 2.26
C GLN A 120 -6.94 -4.83 0.95
N SER A 121 -6.96 -4.11 -0.16
CA SER A 121 -6.83 -4.65 -1.51
C SER A 121 -5.67 -3.98 -2.23
N THR A 122 -4.90 -4.75 -3.01
CA THR A 122 -3.74 -4.26 -3.79
C THR A 122 -4.03 -4.39 -5.26
N PHE A 123 -3.82 -3.32 -6.02
CA PHE A 123 -4.06 -3.25 -7.46
C PHE A 123 -2.78 -2.83 -8.18
N SER A 124 -2.33 -3.65 -9.13
CA SER A 124 -1.19 -3.31 -9.99
C SER A 124 -1.63 -2.32 -11.06
N ILE A 125 -0.93 -1.21 -11.19
CA ILE A 125 -1.12 -0.22 -12.26
C ILE A 125 -0.29 -0.61 -13.49
N GLY A 126 0.88 -1.23 -13.26
CA GLY A 126 1.79 -1.64 -14.31
C GLY A 126 3.25 -1.37 -13.96
N SER A 127 4.11 -1.41 -14.97
CA SER A 127 5.53 -1.10 -14.82
C SER A 127 5.82 0.26 -15.43
N ILE A 128 6.47 1.12 -14.65
CA ILE A 128 6.93 2.45 -15.08
C ILE A 128 8.44 2.42 -15.27
N LYS A 129 8.93 3.00 -16.36
CA LYS A 129 10.36 3.19 -16.58
C LYS A 129 10.76 4.55 -16.02
N ILE A 130 11.62 4.55 -15.03
CA ILE A 130 12.21 5.75 -14.44
C ILE A 130 13.57 5.97 -15.09
N THR A 131 13.73 7.09 -15.79
CA THR A 131 14.96 7.41 -16.54
C THR A 131 15.95 8.21 -15.72
N LYS A 132 15.49 8.89 -14.68
CA LYS A 132 16.33 9.72 -13.80
C LYS A 132 15.97 9.48 -12.34
N SER A 133 16.97 9.30 -11.49
CA SER A 133 16.79 9.27 -10.04
C SER A 133 16.32 10.63 -9.50
N GLY A 134 15.55 10.63 -8.42
CA GLY A 134 15.04 11.86 -7.81
C GLY A 134 13.69 11.67 -7.14
N THR A 135 13.05 12.78 -6.78
CA THR A 135 11.72 12.78 -6.18
C THR A 135 10.64 12.94 -7.25
N TYR A 136 9.67 12.06 -7.22
CA TYR A 136 8.48 12.05 -8.07
C TYR A 136 7.26 12.32 -7.21
N LEU A 137 6.43 13.28 -7.61
CA LEU A 137 5.18 13.59 -6.93
C LEU A 137 4.04 12.80 -7.56
N PHE A 138 3.55 11.77 -6.86
CA PHE A 138 2.36 11.03 -7.25
C PHE A 138 1.12 11.71 -6.66
N LYS A 139 0.07 11.82 -7.47
CA LYS A 139 -1.20 12.47 -7.14
C LYS A 139 -2.32 11.46 -7.37
N VAL A 140 -3.13 11.23 -6.35
CA VAL A 140 -4.25 10.29 -6.42
C VAL A 140 -5.53 11.00 -6.00
N ALA A 141 -6.54 10.94 -6.85
CA ALA A 141 -7.89 11.46 -6.59
C ALA A 141 -8.93 10.43 -7.01
N TYR A 142 -10.07 10.37 -6.32
CA TYR A 142 -11.18 9.55 -6.81
C TYR A 142 -11.99 10.29 -7.89
N THR A 143 -12.67 9.52 -8.75
CA THR A 143 -13.42 10.07 -9.90
C THR A 143 -14.93 9.80 -9.83
N LEU A 144 -15.42 9.32 -8.68
CA LEU A 144 -16.85 9.14 -8.44
C LEU A 144 -17.57 10.50 -8.31
N PRO A 145 -18.90 10.56 -8.55
CA PRO A 145 -19.63 11.83 -8.55
C PRO A 145 -19.89 12.42 -7.16
N ASP A 146 -19.69 11.67 -6.10
CA ASP A 146 -19.93 12.09 -4.72
C ASP A 146 -19.06 13.29 -4.35
N GLU A 147 -19.60 14.25 -3.59
CA GLU A 147 -18.80 15.35 -3.03
C GLU A 147 -17.94 14.89 -1.85
N ILE A 148 -18.43 13.91 -1.08
CA ILE A 148 -17.76 13.30 0.05
C ILE A 148 -17.91 11.79 -0.06
N LEU A 149 -16.80 11.09 -0.20
CA LEU A 149 -16.76 9.63 -0.29
C LEU A 149 -16.46 9.02 1.07
N PRO A 150 -17.44 8.40 1.76
CA PRO A 150 -17.23 7.76 3.05
C PRO A 150 -16.58 6.38 2.88
N GLY A 151 -16.03 5.84 3.97
CA GLY A 151 -15.66 4.44 4.07
C GLY A 151 -14.33 4.05 3.44
N ILE A 152 -13.59 4.95 2.80
CA ILE A 152 -12.18 4.76 2.49
C ILE A 152 -11.36 5.24 3.69
N ASN A 153 -10.50 4.37 4.22
CA ASN A 153 -9.67 4.68 5.38
C ASN A 153 -8.35 5.36 5.00
N ASP A 154 -7.69 4.81 4.01
CA ASP A 154 -6.45 5.34 3.44
C ASP A 154 -6.18 4.75 2.06
N ILE A 155 -5.29 5.41 1.34
CA ILE A 155 -4.75 4.96 0.05
C ILE A 155 -3.24 4.84 0.20
N GLY A 156 -2.68 3.74 -0.30
CA GLY A 156 -1.24 3.49 -0.34
C GLY A 156 -0.69 3.51 -1.76
N ILE A 157 0.54 4.00 -1.91
CA ILE A 157 1.36 3.82 -3.12
C ILE A 157 2.51 2.91 -2.75
N LYS A 158 2.71 1.86 -3.56
CA LYS A 158 3.83 0.94 -3.45
C LYS A 158 4.62 0.91 -4.75
N LEU A 159 5.93 1.10 -4.64
CA LEU A 159 6.87 1.01 -5.75
C LEU A 159 7.89 -0.08 -5.46
N GLU A 160 7.95 -1.08 -6.33
CA GLU A 160 8.83 -2.25 -6.21
C GLU A 160 9.74 -2.35 -7.44
N ARG A 161 10.95 -2.86 -7.20
CA ARG A 161 11.95 -3.12 -8.24
C ARG A 161 11.78 -4.52 -8.83
#